data_d73acaee24035d06dde53aba426c4b92
#
_entry.id   d73acaee24035d06dde53aba426c4b92
#
_cell.length_a   1.000
_cell.length_b   1.000
_cell.length_c   1.000
_cell.angle_alpha   90.00
_cell.angle_beta   90.00
_cell.angle_gamma   90.00
#
_symmetry.space_group_name_H-M   'P 1'
#
loop_
_entity.id
_entity.type
_entity.pdbx_description
1 polymer ?
#
loop_
_entity_poly.entity_id
_entity_poly.type
_entity_poly.pdbx_seq_one_letter_code
_entity_poly.pdbx_strand_id
1 'polypeptide(L)'
;MAKKDYEVLGLSEDADEKAVKRAYFRLVRQFSPEKDPERFQEIREAYENITSGKEDESKELMLGVPDDPYARKIIGWLQDAMHAQDAKRMVKMAEEAISVYGEAEGFLFYLYRGQNWCGNLGKAIKTMEKLAKRFPDKAYYKKELAISYFDRGYYNKAMTAFRDAYNAGVRDNEFLSAYSINCQSRGEFREGINCLWELLDQAEKNLKEYMYDALNAFTGLIMMSSAAKSSTDYEKAIRRFEAFIEESSLYLEEYQEELINVVGTILVSKKTQDSPDLNRILKIIEKIRRHLSDKETLKIWNEFASYVHLFGMEMDERLSDFTKEMCRVMEPDEEDPEFRRFMQLDVKLRLLEKWPDIRKEFDVVREEYPDSYKFVKDYIKLLNNTADINRLREKLLKDYNRYAVYYEGIPPYYEEYPQRQPKTGEIQWDSDENGAYRRTNKKIGRNDPCPCGSGKKYKNCCGR
;
A
#
# COMPACT_ATOMS: atom_id res chain seq x y z
N MET A 1 -15.78 25.07 -3.84
CA MET A 1 -14.98 24.20 -4.70
C MET A 1 -13.84 23.58 -3.90
N ALA A 2 -12.99 24.34 -3.22
CA ALA A 2 -11.85 23.81 -2.47
C ALA A 2 -12.15 22.65 -1.49
N LYS A 3 -13.22 22.70 -0.71
CA LYS A 3 -13.59 21.65 0.25
C LYS A 3 -13.75 20.26 -0.40
N LYS A 4 -14.42 20.22 -1.56
CA LYS A 4 -14.63 18.97 -2.30
C LYS A 4 -13.31 18.39 -2.83
N ASP A 5 -12.36 19.24 -3.23
CA ASP A 5 -11.09 18.82 -3.76
C ASP A 5 -10.20 18.20 -2.66
N TYR A 6 -10.19 18.77 -1.44
CA TYR A 6 -9.54 18.16 -0.28
C TYR A 6 -10.18 16.82 0.11
N GLU A 7 -11.52 16.73 0.09
CA GLU A 7 -12.25 15.48 0.35
C GLU A 7 -11.90 14.37 -0.68
N VAL A 8 -11.71 14.73 -1.95
CA VAL A 8 -11.28 13.78 -3.01
C VAL A 8 -9.90 13.21 -2.72
N LEU A 9 -8.99 14.03 -2.18
CA LEU A 9 -7.65 13.59 -1.77
C LEU A 9 -7.64 12.91 -0.40
N GLY A 10 -8.78 12.86 0.32
CA GLY A 10 -8.89 12.31 1.66
C GLY A 10 -8.22 13.18 2.73
N LEU A 11 -8.24 14.50 2.53
CA LEU A 11 -7.60 15.49 3.39
C LEU A 11 -8.62 16.49 3.96
N SER A 12 -8.25 17.15 5.07
CA SER A 12 -8.97 18.30 5.60
C SER A 12 -8.55 19.59 4.86
N GLU A 13 -9.41 20.63 4.89
CA GLU A 13 -9.16 21.90 4.18
C GLU A 13 -7.91 22.67 4.67
N ASP A 14 -7.43 22.36 5.88
CA ASP A 14 -6.26 22.94 6.51
C ASP A 14 -4.97 22.13 6.24
N ALA A 15 -5.06 21.09 5.42
CA ALA A 15 -3.90 20.28 5.05
C ALA A 15 -2.84 21.14 4.34
N ASP A 16 -1.58 20.95 4.75
CA ASP A 16 -0.46 21.62 4.14
C ASP A 16 -0.18 21.10 2.72
N GLU A 17 0.63 21.83 1.98
CA GLU A 17 1.01 21.49 0.60
C GLU A 17 1.69 20.10 0.50
N LYS A 18 2.47 19.76 1.53
CA LYS A 18 3.15 18.45 1.59
C LYS A 18 2.13 17.31 1.75
N ALA A 19 1.10 17.50 2.58
CA ALA A 19 0.03 16.53 2.73
C ALA A 19 -0.78 16.36 1.44
N VAL A 20 -1.04 17.48 0.74
CA VAL A 20 -1.73 17.47 -0.56
C VAL A 20 -0.92 16.68 -1.60
N LYS A 21 0.39 16.95 -1.69
CA LYS A 21 1.30 16.25 -2.61
C LYS A 21 1.40 14.76 -2.28
N ARG A 22 1.52 14.41 -1.00
CA ARG A 22 1.54 13.01 -0.51
C ARG A 22 0.26 12.26 -0.89
N ALA A 23 -0.88 12.86 -0.61
CA ALA A 23 -2.19 12.27 -0.91
C ALA A 23 -2.38 12.03 -2.42
N TYR A 24 -2.00 13.00 -3.24
CA TYR A 24 -2.06 12.88 -4.70
C TYR A 24 -1.25 11.70 -5.21
N PHE A 25 0.04 11.62 -4.88
CA PHE A 25 0.89 10.54 -5.37
C PHE A 25 0.53 9.16 -4.81
N ARG A 26 0.01 9.09 -3.60
CA ARG A 26 -0.54 7.86 -3.02
C ARG A 26 -1.74 7.36 -3.84
N LEU A 27 -2.69 8.25 -4.12
CA LEU A 27 -3.92 7.91 -4.82
C LEU A 27 -3.68 7.57 -6.30
N VAL A 28 -2.79 8.27 -6.98
CA VAL A 28 -2.40 7.99 -8.38
C VAL A 28 -1.77 6.60 -8.54
N ARG A 29 -1.02 6.12 -7.54
CA ARG A 29 -0.50 4.74 -7.54
C ARG A 29 -1.58 3.70 -7.33
N GLN A 30 -2.56 4.01 -6.49
CA GLN A 30 -3.67 3.11 -6.19
C GLN A 30 -4.68 3.05 -7.34
N PHE A 31 -5.00 4.19 -7.93
CA PHE A 31 -5.96 4.38 -9.00
C PHE A 31 -5.23 4.85 -10.28
N SER A 32 -4.51 3.92 -10.93
CA SER A 32 -3.85 4.25 -12.20
C SER A 32 -4.90 4.44 -13.31
N PRO A 33 -4.59 5.25 -14.34
CA PRO A 33 -5.52 5.47 -15.47
C PRO A 33 -5.96 4.19 -16.19
N GLU A 34 -5.18 3.12 -16.06
CA GLU A 34 -5.50 1.81 -16.65
C GLU A 34 -6.50 1.02 -15.80
N LYS A 35 -6.48 1.25 -14.47
CA LYS A 35 -7.35 0.53 -13.52
C LYS A 35 -8.67 1.24 -13.29
N ASP A 36 -8.63 2.56 -13.14
CA ASP A 36 -9.78 3.40 -12.85
C ASP A 36 -9.58 4.81 -13.41
N PRO A 37 -9.86 5.01 -14.73
CA PRO A 37 -9.62 6.29 -15.39
C PRO A 37 -10.46 7.44 -14.84
N GLU A 38 -11.70 7.16 -14.35
CA GLU A 38 -12.59 8.20 -13.82
C GLU A 38 -12.07 8.70 -12.47
N ARG A 39 -11.71 7.77 -11.58
CA ARG A 39 -11.17 8.11 -10.26
C ARG A 39 -9.80 8.77 -10.35
N PHE A 40 -8.95 8.31 -11.27
CA PHE A 40 -7.67 8.97 -11.55
C PHE A 40 -7.85 10.43 -11.96
N GLN A 41 -8.83 10.69 -12.85
CA GLN A 41 -9.11 12.04 -13.30
C GLN A 41 -9.63 12.94 -12.18
N GLU A 42 -10.53 12.43 -11.33
CA GLU A 42 -11.01 13.16 -10.13
C GLU A 42 -9.86 13.55 -9.18
N ILE A 43 -8.98 12.59 -8.87
CA ILE A 43 -7.82 12.80 -7.99
C ILE A 43 -6.89 13.87 -8.56
N ARG A 44 -6.65 13.82 -9.84
CA ARG A 44 -5.80 14.76 -10.54
C ARG A 44 -6.40 16.16 -10.55
N GLU A 45 -7.68 16.30 -10.92
CA GLU A 45 -8.39 17.58 -10.92
C GLU A 45 -8.37 18.22 -9.52
N ALA A 46 -8.59 17.42 -8.48
CA ALA A 46 -8.52 17.88 -7.10
C ALA A 46 -7.12 18.41 -6.74
N TYR A 47 -6.06 17.68 -7.10
CA TYR A 47 -4.69 18.11 -6.86
C TYR A 47 -4.35 19.41 -7.62
N GLU A 48 -4.68 19.50 -8.91
CA GLU A 48 -4.46 20.69 -9.72
C GLU A 48 -5.24 21.90 -9.17
N ASN A 49 -6.48 21.71 -8.73
CA ASN A 49 -7.27 22.79 -8.16
C ASN A 49 -6.67 23.34 -6.86
N ILE A 50 -6.11 22.46 -6.01
CA ILE A 50 -5.50 22.86 -4.75
C ILE A 50 -4.14 23.53 -4.97
N THR A 51 -3.34 23.02 -5.92
CA THR A 51 -1.96 23.50 -6.13
C THR A 51 -1.87 24.67 -7.09
N SER A 52 -2.82 24.85 -8.00
CA SER A 52 -2.81 25.93 -9.02
C SER A 52 -2.77 27.36 -8.46
N GLY A 53 -3.07 27.54 -7.18
CA GLY A 53 -2.95 28.83 -6.50
C GLY A 53 -1.58 29.11 -5.84
N LYS A 54 -0.63 28.14 -5.89
CA LYS A 54 0.62 28.20 -5.12
C LYS A 54 1.89 27.95 -5.94
N GLU A 55 1.77 27.80 -7.28
CA GLU A 55 2.96 27.69 -8.11
C GLU A 55 3.80 28.96 -8.04
N ASP A 56 5.07 28.74 -7.78
CA ASP A 56 6.12 29.70 -7.60
C ASP A 56 6.09 30.85 -8.66
N GLU A 57 5.47 31.96 -8.30
CA GLU A 57 5.38 33.17 -9.10
C GLU A 57 6.76 33.80 -9.36
N SER A 58 7.82 33.27 -8.77
CA SER A 58 9.17 33.84 -8.81
C SER A 58 9.93 33.60 -10.11
N LYS A 59 9.41 32.79 -11.02
CA LYS A 59 9.92 32.67 -12.39
C LYS A 59 8.91 33.24 -13.36
N GLU A 60 8.84 34.58 -13.46
CA GLU A 60 8.24 35.23 -14.64
C GLU A 60 8.84 34.61 -15.91
N LEU A 61 8.09 33.66 -16.50
CA LEU A 61 8.39 33.22 -17.85
C LEU A 61 8.35 34.50 -18.70
N MET A 62 9.48 34.93 -19.25
CA MET A 62 9.49 36.02 -20.23
C MET A 62 8.74 35.52 -21.46
N LEU A 63 7.41 35.72 -21.44
CA LEU A 63 6.53 35.33 -22.52
C LEU A 63 6.63 36.32 -23.66
N GLY A 64 6.82 35.81 -24.86
CA GLY A 64 6.81 36.67 -26.06
C GLY A 64 5.41 37.27 -26.29
N VAL A 65 5.34 38.59 -26.27
CA VAL A 65 4.11 39.37 -26.47
C VAL A 65 4.32 40.29 -27.68
N PRO A 66 3.31 40.57 -28.51
CA PRO A 66 3.42 41.55 -29.59
C PRO A 66 3.82 42.90 -29.05
N ASP A 67 4.63 43.66 -29.81
CA ASP A 67 5.07 45.02 -29.43
C ASP A 67 3.92 46.03 -29.66
N ASP A 68 2.86 45.83 -28.91
CA ASP A 68 1.65 46.66 -28.90
C ASP A 68 1.24 46.97 -27.46
N PRO A 69 1.00 48.26 -27.11
CA PRO A 69 0.63 48.63 -25.73
C PRO A 69 -0.66 47.95 -25.25
N TYR A 70 -1.62 47.69 -26.15
CA TYR A 70 -2.88 47.07 -25.79
C TYR A 70 -2.74 45.56 -25.60
N ALA A 71 -1.90 44.89 -26.44
CA ALA A 71 -1.55 43.49 -26.26
C ALA A 71 -0.90 43.25 -24.89
N ARG A 72 -0.01 44.15 -24.43
CA ARG A 72 0.59 44.12 -23.09
C ARG A 72 -0.46 44.27 -21.98
N LYS A 73 -1.48 45.13 -22.15
CA LYS A 73 -2.59 45.26 -21.20
C LYS A 73 -3.42 43.97 -21.12
N ILE A 74 -3.67 43.29 -22.24
CA ILE A 74 -4.37 42.01 -22.26
C ILE A 74 -3.60 40.96 -21.46
N ILE A 75 -2.27 40.89 -21.57
CA ILE A 75 -1.45 40.01 -20.73
C ILE A 75 -1.66 40.30 -19.25
N GLY A 76 -1.64 41.56 -18.84
CA GLY A 76 -1.93 41.94 -17.45
C GLY A 76 -3.33 41.45 -16.99
N TRP A 77 -4.35 41.61 -17.84
CA TRP A 77 -5.70 41.11 -17.51
C TRP A 77 -5.79 39.57 -17.47
N LEU A 78 -4.99 38.86 -18.29
CA LEU A 78 -4.86 37.43 -18.26
C LEU A 78 -4.16 36.95 -16.96
N GLN A 79 -3.13 37.69 -16.52
CA GLN A 79 -2.49 37.47 -15.21
C GLN A 79 -3.50 37.66 -14.06
N ASP A 80 -4.27 38.79 -14.10
CA ASP A 80 -5.33 39.03 -13.11
C ASP A 80 -6.37 37.91 -13.10
N ALA A 81 -6.78 37.40 -14.27
CA ALA A 81 -7.73 36.31 -14.39
C ALA A 81 -7.12 34.98 -13.85
N MET A 82 -5.83 34.78 -14.06
CA MET A 82 -5.10 33.62 -13.49
C MET A 82 -5.03 33.70 -11.97
N HIS A 83 -4.68 34.86 -11.40
CA HIS A 83 -4.68 35.06 -9.93
C HIS A 83 -6.07 34.91 -9.32
N ALA A 84 -7.11 35.33 -10.05
CA ALA A 84 -8.50 35.16 -9.65
C ALA A 84 -9.04 33.73 -9.90
N GLN A 85 -8.25 32.83 -10.46
CA GLN A 85 -8.63 31.47 -10.87
C GLN A 85 -9.85 31.42 -11.81
N ASP A 86 -10.07 32.50 -12.58
CA ASP A 86 -11.16 32.60 -13.55
C ASP A 86 -10.76 32.00 -14.91
N ALA A 87 -10.75 30.66 -14.95
CA ALA A 87 -10.37 29.91 -16.15
C ALA A 87 -11.20 30.24 -17.39
N LYS A 88 -12.53 30.46 -17.23
CA LYS A 88 -13.42 30.78 -18.36
C LYS A 88 -13.10 32.16 -18.94
N ARG A 89 -12.87 33.13 -18.07
CA ARG A 89 -12.46 34.48 -18.50
C ARG A 89 -11.10 34.41 -19.21
N MET A 90 -10.17 33.65 -18.66
CA MET A 90 -8.83 33.46 -19.24
C MET A 90 -8.89 32.86 -20.66
N VAL A 91 -9.66 31.78 -20.86
CA VAL A 91 -9.86 31.18 -22.19
C VAL A 91 -10.44 32.17 -23.16
N LYS A 92 -11.55 32.85 -22.80
CA LYS A 92 -12.23 33.81 -23.66
C LYS A 92 -11.30 34.95 -24.09
N MET A 93 -10.62 35.57 -23.14
CA MET A 93 -9.71 36.68 -23.40
C MET A 93 -8.52 36.27 -24.24
N ALA A 94 -7.95 35.09 -24.02
CA ALA A 94 -6.84 34.59 -24.81
C ALA A 94 -7.27 34.27 -26.25
N GLU A 95 -8.44 33.66 -26.46
CA GLU A 95 -9.00 33.42 -27.79
C GLU A 95 -9.28 34.73 -28.56
N GLU A 96 -9.85 35.75 -27.89
CA GLU A 96 -10.07 37.06 -28.47
C GLU A 96 -8.74 37.72 -28.83
N ALA A 97 -7.72 37.68 -27.95
CA ALA A 97 -6.39 38.22 -28.22
C ALA A 97 -5.72 37.51 -29.41
N ILE A 98 -5.81 36.20 -29.48
CA ILE A 98 -5.27 35.40 -30.60
C ILE A 98 -5.95 35.79 -31.91
N SER A 99 -7.25 36.08 -31.91
CA SER A 99 -7.97 36.48 -33.12
C SER A 99 -7.51 37.83 -33.67
N VAL A 100 -7.03 38.72 -32.82
CA VAL A 100 -6.60 40.08 -33.18
C VAL A 100 -5.10 40.14 -33.48
N TYR A 101 -4.28 39.54 -32.59
CA TYR A 101 -2.81 39.67 -32.61
C TYR A 101 -2.09 38.41 -33.10
N GLY A 102 -2.84 37.35 -33.43
CA GLY A 102 -2.26 36.06 -33.79
C GLY A 102 -1.82 35.23 -32.56
N GLU A 103 -1.25 34.08 -32.85
CA GLU A 103 -0.82 33.09 -31.86
C GLU A 103 0.53 33.50 -31.21
N ALA A 104 0.56 34.63 -30.48
CA ALA A 104 1.72 35.00 -29.70
C ALA A 104 1.90 34.05 -28.49
N GLU A 105 3.12 33.86 -28.04
CA GLU A 105 3.49 32.95 -26.97
C GLU A 105 2.65 33.14 -25.70
N GLY A 106 2.58 34.41 -25.22
CA GLY A 106 1.84 34.72 -24.00
C GLY A 106 0.34 34.35 -24.10
N PHE A 107 -0.30 34.63 -25.22
CA PHE A 107 -1.70 34.32 -25.42
C PHE A 107 -1.95 32.80 -25.50
N LEU A 108 -1.06 32.04 -26.18
CA LEU A 108 -1.14 30.60 -26.20
C LEU A 108 -0.91 29.97 -24.81
N PHE A 109 0.03 30.53 -24.04
CA PHE A 109 0.29 30.06 -22.67
C PHE A 109 -0.93 30.20 -21.76
N TYR A 110 -1.55 31.39 -21.73
CA TYR A 110 -2.75 31.60 -20.92
C TYR A 110 -3.96 30.82 -21.45
N LEU A 111 -4.05 30.62 -22.76
CA LEU A 111 -5.06 29.76 -23.35
C LEU A 111 -4.91 28.31 -22.87
N TYR A 112 -3.68 27.77 -22.91
CA TYR A 112 -3.36 26.45 -22.39
C TYR A 112 -3.76 26.32 -20.90
N ARG A 113 -3.31 27.24 -20.05
CA ARG A 113 -3.63 27.24 -18.61
C ARG A 113 -5.14 27.28 -18.38
N GLY A 114 -5.85 28.19 -19.06
CA GLY A 114 -7.31 28.29 -18.93
C GLY A 114 -8.04 27.06 -19.45
N GLN A 115 -7.61 26.47 -20.56
CA GLN A 115 -8.19 25.22 -21.09
C GLN A 115 -7.97 24.05 -20.13
N ASN A 116 -6.78 23.96 -19.52
CA ASN A 116 -6.46 22.95 -18.52
C ASN A 116 -7.37 23.09 -17.28
N TRP A 117 -7.47 24.28 -16.73
CA TRP A 117 -8.33 24.57 -15.56
C TRP A 117 -9.83 24.42 -15.85
N CYS A 118 -10.28 24.57 -17.09
CA CYS A 118 -11.65 24.25 -17.50
C CYS A 118 -11.90 22.74 -17.72
N GLY A 119 -10.91 21.86 -17.49
CA GLY A 119 -11.03 20.44 -17.79
C GLY A 119 -11.02 20.11 -19.29
N ASN A 120 -10.74 21.09 -20.17
CA ASN A 120 -10.70 20.90 -21.61
C ASN A 120 -9.34 20.32 -22.07
N LEU A 121 -8.93 19.22 -21.45
CA LEU A 121 -7.59 18.63 -21.57
C LEU A 121 -7.18 18.34 -23.02
N GLY A 122 -8.12 17.89 -23.85
CA GLY A 122 -7.82 17.65 -25.28
C GLY A 122 -7.48 18.92 -26.09
N LYS A 123 -8.08 20.08 -25.73
CA LYS A 123 -7.73 21.36 -26.32
C LYS A 123 -6.41 21.89 -25.73
N ALA A 124 -6.23 21.76 -24.43
CA ALA A 124 -5.00 22.14 -23.73
C ALA A 124 -3.78 21.44 -24.31
N ILE A 125 -3.83 20.13 -24.52
CA ILE A 125 -2.75 19.37 -25.18
C ILE A 125 -2.43 19.94 -26.56
N LYS A 126 -3.44 20.19 -27.39
CA LYS A 126 -3.21 20.76 -28.75
C LYS A 126 -2.55 22.13 -28.68
N THR A 127 -2.93 22.95 -27.70
CA THR A 127 -2.32 24.25 -27.49
C THR A 127 -0.87 24.10 -27.01
N MET A 128 -0.57 23.15 -26.12
CA MET A 128 0.78 22.86 -25.67
C MET A 128 1.65 22.24 -26.77
N GLU A 129 1.09 21.39 -27.63
CA GLU A 129 1.79 20.88 -28.84
C GLU A 129 2.24 22.04 -29.74
N LYS A 130 1.39 23.07 -29.90
CA LYS A 130 1.75 24.27 -30.68
C LYS A 130 2.88 25.07 -30.00
N LEU A 131 2.79 25.26 -28.66
CA LEU A 131 3.82 25.95 -27.88
C LEU A 131 5.16 25.24 -27.97
N ALA A 132 5.20 23.95 -27.69
CA ALA A 132 6.42 23.16 -27.74
C ALA A 132 7.06 23.13 -29.16
N LYS A 133 6.22 23.11 -30.22
CA LYS A 133 6.69 23.14 -31.60
C LYS A 133 7.25 24.51 -32.01
N ARG A 134 6.62 25.61 -31.54
CA ARG A 134 7.02 26.97 -31.91
C ARG A 134 8.21 27.48 -31.11
N PHE A 135 8.36 26.99 -29.89
CA PHE A 135 9.39 27.40 -28.95
C PHE A 135 10.21 26.19 -28.46
N PRO A 136 10.92 25.51 -29.39
CA PRO A 136 11.61 24.25 -29.08
C PRO A 136 12.76 24.39 -28.09
N ASP A 137 13.29 25.60 -27.92
CA ASP A 137 14.38 25.90 -26.98
C ASP A 137 13.88 26.07 -25.55
N LYS A 138 12.56 26.22 -25.33
CA LYS A 138 11.99 26.35 -24.00
C LYS A 138 11.71 24.95 -23.41
N ALA A 139 12.59 24.49 -22.54
CA ALA A 139 12.49 23.20 -21.87
C ALA A 139 11.18 23.04 -21.06
N TYR A 140 10.64 24.14 -20.54
CA TYR A 140 9.37 24.21 -19.84
C TYR A 140 8.21 23.64 -20.67
N TYR A 141 8.06 24.04 -21.94
CA TYR A 141 6.96 23.53 -22.78
C TYR A 141 7.10 22.04 -23.12
N LYS A 142 8.34 21.54 -23.18
CA LYS A 142 8.59 20.09 -23.35
C LYS A 142 8.17 19.32 -22.10
N LYS A 143 8.47 19.86 -20.90
CA LYS A 143 8.02 19.30 -19.61
C LYS A 143 6.50 19.22 -19.56
N GLU A 144 5.83 20.36 -19.76
CA GLU A 144 4.37 20.47 -19.67
C GLU A 144 3.67 19.55 -20.68
N LEU A 145 4.21 19.42 -21.89
CA LEU A 145 3.68 18.52 -22.91
C LEU A 145 3.81 17.05 -22.47
N ALA A 146 4.96 16.68 -21.89
CA ALA A 146 5.19 15.32 -21.41
C ALA A 146 4.22 14.96 -20.27
N ILE A 147 4.06 15.85 -19.29
CA ILE A 147 3.13 15.70 -18.18
C ILE A 147 1.68 15.65 -18.72
N SER A 148 1.29 16.55 -19.63
CA SER A 148 -0.06 16.56 -20.21
C SER A 148 -0.41 15.27 -20.95
N TYR A 149 0.55 14.65 -21.66
CA TYR A 149 0.32 13.34 -22.28
C TYR A 149 0.22 12.23 -21.25
N PHE A 150 1.10 12.24 -20.22
CA PHE A 150 1.10 11.26 -19.15
C PHE A 150 -0.24 11.25 -18.41
N ASP A 151 -0.72 12.42 -18.06
CA ASP A 151 -1.96 12.63 -17.34
C ASP A 151 -3.22 12.17 -18.13
N ARG A 152 -3.13 12.19 -19.47
CA ARG A 152 -4.20 11.65 -20.33
C ARG A 152 -4.05 10.16 -20.61
N GLY A 153 -3.07 9.49 -20.01
CA GLY A 153 -2.80 8.08 -20.26
C GLY A 153 -2.18 7.82 -21.65
N TYR A 154 -1.68 8.87 -22.33
CA TYR A 154 -1.02 8.71 -23.64
C TYR A 154 0.44 8.31 -23.47
N TYR A 155 0.69 7.24 -22.71
CA TYR A 155 2.00 6.82 -22.26
C TYR A 155 3.06 6.69 -23.37
N ASN A 156 2.67 6.29 -24.58
CA ASN A 156 3.59 6.23 -25.72
C ASN A 156 4.06 7.61 -26.16
N LYS A 157 3.13 8.58 -26.24
CA LYS A 157 3.46 9.97 -26.58
C LYS A 157 4.21 10.63 -25.43
N ALA A 158 3.77 10.37 -24.20
CA ALA A 158 4.44 10.85 -23.00
C ALA A 158 5.89 10.40 -22.96
N MET A 159 6.19 9.13 -23.26
CA MET A 159 7.56 8.61 -23.27
C MET A 159 8.48 9.41 -24.20
N THR A 160 8.02 9.68 -25.41
CA THR A 160 8.80 10.51 -26.36
C THR A 160 9.01 11.92 -25.83
N ALA A 161 7.95 12.54 -25.32
CA ALA A 161 8.01 13.91 -24.79
C ALA A 161 8.86 14.00 -23.51
N PHE A 162 8.82 12.98 -22.64
CA PHE A 162 9.70 12.88 -21.47
C PHE A 162 11.18 12.80 -21.87
N ARG A 163 11.53 11.97 -22.86
CA ARG A 163 12.90 11.90 -23.39
C ARG A 163 13.36 13.22 -23.96
N ASP A 164 12.50 13.91 -24.70
CA ASP A 164 12.79 15.21 -25.28
C ASP A 164 13.01 16.30 -24.23
N ALA A 165 12.19 16.30 -23.17
CA ALA A 165 12.32 17.20 -22.05
C ALA A 165 13.58 16.89 -21.21
N TYR A 166 13.82 15.60 -20.95
CA TYR A 166 15.01 15.14 -20.25
C TYR A 166 16.30 15.51 -20.99
N ASN A 167 16.34 15.34 -22.32
CA ASN A 167 17.46 15.74 -23.16
C ASN A 167 17.62 17.27 -23.23
N ALA A 168 16.55 18.04 -23.01
CA ALA A 168 16.57 19.50 -22.87
C ALA A 168 17.02 19.97 -21.47
N GLY A 169 17.37 19.06 -20.57
CA GLY A 169 17.91 19.37 -19.25
C GLY A 169 16.88 19.51 -18.12
N VAL A 170 15.62 19.16 -18.35
CA VAL A 170 14.60 19.17 -17.28
C VAL A 170 14.94 18.10 -16.26
N ARG A 171 15.00 18.48 -14.97
CA ARG A 171 15.42 17.61 -13.86
C ARG A 171 14.69 17.87 -12.54
N ASP A 172 13.63 18.67 -12.54
CA ASP A 172 12.91 18.90 -11.29
C ASP A 172 12.23 17.61 -10.77
N ASN A 173 11.95 17.58 -9.46
CA ASN A 173 11.46 16.37 -8.79
C ASN A 173 10.13 15.89 -9.36
N GLU A 174 9.21 16.79 -9.68
CA GLU A 174 7.91 16.46 -10.27
C GLU A 174 8.09 15.75 -11.62
N PHE A 175 8.92 16.31 -12.47
CA PHE A 175 9.24 15.75 -13.78
C PHE A 175 9.88 14.36 -13.67
N LEU A 176 10.92 14.22 -12.85
CA LEU A 176 11.61 12.93 -12.67
C LEU A 176 10.69 11.86 -12.08
N SER A 177 9.82 12.24 -11.15
CA SER A 177 8.81 11.35 -10.58
C SER A 177 7.82 10.87 -11.65
N ALA A 178 7.20 11.79 -12.40
CA ALA A 178 6.25 11.46 -13.46
C ALA A 178 6.89 10.61 -14.56
N TYR A 179 8.13 10.96 -14.96
CA TYR A 179 8.86 10.20 -15.96
C TYR A 179 9.16 8.78 -15.50
N SER A 180 9.58 8.59 -14.24
CA SER A 180 9.84 7.26 -13.69
C SER A 180 8.59 6.39 -13.68
N ILE A 181 7.42 6.95 -13.31
CA ILE A 181 6.14 6.25 -13.31
C ILE A 181 5.75 5.85 -14.75
N ASN A 182 5.97 6.74 -15.73
CA ASN A 182 5.72 6.41 -17.14
C ASN A 182 6.64 5.29 -17.63
N CYS A 183 7.92 5.31 -17.24
CA CYS A 183 8.87 4.24 -17.53
C CYS A 183 8.43 2.90 -16.95
N GLN A 184 7.95 2.90 -15.70
CA GLN A 184 7.40 1.71 -15.05
C GLN A 184 6.21 1.13 -15.82
N SER A 185 5.25 1.98 -16.19
CA SER A 185 4.06 1.58 -16.95
C SER A 185 4.40 1.01 -18.34
N ARG A 186 5.57 1.39 -18.88
CA ARG A 186 6.05 0.94 -20.19
C ARG A 186 7.04 -0.22 -20.14
N GLY A 187 7.47 -0.63 -18.93
CA GLY A 187 8.52 -1.65 -18.77
C GLY A 187 9.93 -1.16 -19.10
N GLU A 188 10.13 0.14 -19.25
CA GLU A 188 11.43 0.78 -19.54
C GLU A 188 12.22 0.99 -18.23
N PHE A 189 12.40 -0.12 -17.47
CA PHE A 189 12.89 -0.06 -16.10
C PHE A 189 14.26 0.58 -15.95
N ARG A 190 15.19 0.36 -16.90
CA ARG A 190 16.55 0.93 -16.80
C ARG A 190 16.52 2.47 -16.83
N GLU A 191 15.70 3.03 -17.69
CA GLU A 191 15.53 4.47 -17.83
C GLU A 191 14.84 5.06 -16.58
N GLY A 192 13.79 4.38 -16.08
CA GLY A 192 13.13 4.75 -14.83
C GLY A 192 14.05 4.69 -13.62
N ILE A 193 14.92 3.68 -13.51
CA ILE A 193 15.93 3.57 -12.44
C ILE A 193 16.89 4.77 -12.47
N ASN A 194 17.35 5.19 -13.65
CA ASN A 194 18.22 6.37 -13.77
C ASN A 194 17.52 7.63 -13.27
N CYS A 195 16.27 7.86 -13.69
CA CYS A 195 15.47 9.00 -13.22
C CYS A 195 15.29 9.00 -11.69
N LEU A 196 15.06 7.82 -11.10
CA LEU A 196 14.88 7.68 -9.66
C LEU A 196 16.17 7.93 -8.87
N TRP A 197 17.32 7.54 -9.39
CA TRP A 197 18.61 7.90 -8.78
C TRP A 197 18.83 9.39 -8.79
N GLU A 198 18.54 10.08 -9.90
CA GLU A 198 18.64 11.54 -9.97
C GLU A 198 17.64 12.23 -9.02
N LEU A 199 16.40 11.71 -8.93
CA LEU A 199 15.40 12.20 -7.99
C LEU A 199 15.87 12.06 -6.55
N LEU A 200 16.40 10.89 -6.17
CA LEU A 200 16.92 10.64 -4.84
C LEU A 200 18.08 11.57 -4.49
N ASP A 201 19.06 11.71 -5.39
CA ASP A 201 20.21 12.58 -5.18
C ASP A 201 19.83 14.06 -5.02
N GLN A 202 18.70 14.48 -5.60
CA GLN A 202 18.17 15.84 -5.39
C GLN A 202 17.40 15.96 -4.08
N ALA A 203 16.53 15.00 -3.78
CA ALA A 203 15.71 15.00 -2.59
C ALA A 203 16.56 14.98 -1.31
N GLU A 204 17.66 14.22 -1.31
CA GLU A 204 18.59 14.14 -0.17
C GLU A 204 19.30 15.47 0.16
N LYS A 205 19.39 16.39 -0.79
CA LYS A 205 19.98 17.71 -0.54
C LYS A 205 19.12 18.60 0.37
N ASN A 206 17.81 18.35 0.43
CA ASN A 206 16.88 19.08 1.26
C ASN A 206 15.74 18.14 1.75
N LEU A 207 16.08 17.25 2.69
CA LEU A 207 15.13 16.27 3.25
C LEU A 207 13.94 16.92 3.95
N LYS A 208 14.13 18.12 4.50
CA LYS A 208 13.01 18.84 5.12
C LYS A 208 11.83 19.06 4.14
N GLU A 209 12.16 19.29 2.88
CA GLU A 209 11.17 19.58 1.83
C GLU A 209 10.81 18.32 1.02
N TYR A 210 11.81 17.49 0.73
CA TYR A 210 11.69 16.40 -0.25
C TYR A 210 11.79 14.98 0.36
N MET A 211 11.54 14.82 1.65
CA MET A 211 11.56 13.51 2.32
C MET A 211 10.61 12.50 1.64
N TYR A 212 9.41 12.98 1.26
CA TYR A 212 8.45 12.18 0.52
C TYR A 212 9.00 11.71 -0.83
N ASP A 213 9.63 12.61 -1.59
CA ASP A 213 10.21 12.26 -2.89
C ASP A 213 11.34 11.24 -2.74
N ALA A 214 12.18 11.36 -1.69
CA ALA A 214 13.24 10.41 -1.39
C ALA A 214 12.70 9.00 -1.10
N LEU A 215 11.70 8.88 -0.23
CA LEU A 215 11.09 7.59 0.12
C LEU A 215 10.39 6.94 -1.08
N ASN A 216 9.73 7.75 -1.91
CA ASN A 216 9.14 7.28 -3.16
C ASN A 216 10.19 6.81 -4.16
N ALA A 217 11.32 7.51 -4.25
CA ALA A 217 12.43 7.09 -5.10
C ALA A 217 12.98 5.73 -4.64
N PHE A 218 13.14 5.49 -3.34
CA PHE A 218 13.54 4.17 -2.82
C PHE A 218 12.55 3.07 -3.18
N THR A 219 11.25 3.31 -2.98
CA THR A 219 10.18 2.35 -3.36
C THR A 219 10.28 2.01 -4.85
N GLY A 220 10.37 3.02 -5.70
CA GLY A 220 10.49 2.85 -7.16
C GLY A 220 11.77 2.13 -7.57
N LEU A 221 12.93 2.48 -6.99
CA LEU A 221 14.22 1.84 -7.25
C LEU A 221 14.19 0.35 -6.92
N ILE A 222 13.68 -0.02 -5.73
CA ILE A 222 13.57 -1.42 -5.31
C ILE A 222 12.65 -2.20 -6.24
N MET A 223 11.47 -1.65 -6.54
CA MET A 223 10.47 -2.30 -7.39
C MET A 223 10.96 -2.48 -8.83
N MET A 224 11.49 -1.41 -9.45
CA MET A 224 11.96 -1.48 -10.84
C MET A 224 13.23 -2.32 -10.98
N SER A 225 14.15 -2.28 -10.03
CA SER A 225 15.33 -3.12 -10.04
C SER A 225 14.98 -4.60 -9.93
N SER A 226 13.98 -4.93 -9.09
CA SER A 226 13.44 -6.29 -9.00
C SER A 226 12.79 -6.72 -10.32
N ALA A 227 11.93 -5.89 -10.92
CA ALA A 227 11.29 -6.17 -12.20
C ALA A 227 12.29 -6.31 -13.36
N ALA A 228 13.34 -5.48 -13.37
CA ALA A 228 14.44 -5.53 -14.34
C ALA A 228 15.41 -6.71 -14.09
N LYS A 229 15.24 -7.44 -13.00
CA LYS A 229 16.18 -8.48 -12.54
C LYS A 229 17.61 -7.96 -12.36
N SER A 230 17.77 -6.69 -11.97
CA SER A 230 19.06 -6.04 -11.73
C SER A 230 19.44 -6.18 -10.25
N SER A 231 20.17 -7.25 -9.92
CA SER A 231 20.64 -7.49 -8.54
C SER A 231 21.55 -6.36 -8.04
N THR A 232 22.32 -5.73 -8.93
CA THR A 232 23.24 -4.65 -8.59
C THR A 232 22.49 -3.38 -8.15
N ASP A 233 21.49 -2.96 -8.94
CA ASP A 233 20.70 -1.77 -8.61
C ASP A 233 19.83 -2.02 -7.39
N TYR A 234 19.25 -3.21 -7.27
CA TYR A 234 18.48 -3.63 -6.12
C TYR A 234 19.29 -3.54 -4.82
N GLU A 235 20.47 -4.15 -4.80
CA GLU A 235 21.35 -4.14 -3.65
C GLU A 235 21.86 -2.75 -3.31
N LYS A 236 22.19 -1.94 -4.33
CA LYS A 236 22.57 -0.53 -4.17
C LYS A 236 21.44 0.28 -3.50
N ALA A 237 20.20 0.08 -3.95
CA ALA A 237 19.04 0.80 -3.39
C ALA A 237 18.82 0.46 -1.91
N ILE A 238 18.88 -0.82 -1.54
CA ILE A 238 18.69 -1.23 -0.14
C ILE A 238 19.81 -0.69 0.76
N ARG A 239 21.08 -0.79 0.35
CA ARG A 239 22.20 -0.24 1.13
C ARG A 239 22.10 1.26 1.31
N ARG A 240 21.67 1.98 0.27
CA ARG A 240 21.46 3.43 0.36
C ARG A 240 20.31 3.75 1.32
N PHE A 241 19.23 2.97 1.28
CA PHE A 241 18.11 3.13 2.21
C PHE A 241 18.53 2.85 3.66
N GLU A 242 19.34 1.82 3.92
CA GLU A 242 19.88 1.54 5.26
C GLU A 242 20.73 2.69 5.81
N ALA A 243 21.49 3.39 4.96
CA ALA A 243 22.23 4.59 5.36
C ALA A 243 21.28 5.80 5.56
N PHE A 244 20.32 5.96 4.66
CA PHE A 244 19.35 7.05 4.68
C PHE A 244 18.53 7.10 5.97
N ILE A 245 18.19 5.96 6.58
CA ILE A 245 17.47 5.91 7.88
C ILE A 245 18.22 6.68 8.97
N GLU A 246 19.54 6.54 9.04
CA GLU A 246 20.36 7.26 10.05
C GLU A 246 20.47 8.75 9.74
N GLU A 247 20.63 9.09 8.46
CA GLU A 247 20.77 10.47 7.99
C GLU A 247 19.45 11.26 8.11
N SER A 248 18.31 10.59 7.99
CA SER A 248 16.97 11.18 8.03
C SER A 248 16.24 11.02 9.36
N SER A 249 16.93 10.60 10.43
CA SER A 249 16.35 10.23 11.71
C SER A 249 15.36 11.24 12.32
N LEU A 250 15.56 12.53 12.06
CA LEU A 250 14.69 13.62 12.55
C LEU A 250 13.30 13.66 11.87
N TYR A 251 13.15 12.99 10.73
CA TYR A 251 11.93 13.06 9.92
C TYR A 251 11.14 11.74 9.90
N LEU A 252 11.70 10.66 10.43
CA LEU A 252 11.11 9.32 10.30
C LEU A 252 9.71 9.20 10.91
N GLU A 253 9.47 9.87 12.05
CA GLU A 253 8.16 9.83 12.72
C GLU A 253 7.02 10.43 11.88
N GLU A 254 7.32 11.40 11.02
CA GLU A 254 6.33 12.07 10.16
C GLU A 254 5.92 11.22 8.92
N TYR A 255 6.80 10.28 8.49
CA TYR A 255 6.68 9.59 7.20
C TYR A 255 6.51 8.07 7.35
N GLN A 256 5.69 7.64 8.32
CA GLN A 256 5.53 6.22 8.66
C GLN A 256 4.95 5.37 7.52
N GLU A 257 3.94 5.89 6.82
CA GLU A 257 3.30 5.17 5.71
C GLU A 257 4.31 4.91 4.58
N GLU A 258 5.09 5.90 4.22
CA GLU A 258 6.09 5.81 3.17
C GLU A 258 7.23 4.85 3.55
N LEU A 259 7.66 4.89 4.81
CA LEU A 259 8.68 3.96 5.34
C LEU A 259 8.17 2.51 5.30
N ILE A 260 6.93 2.27 5.73
CA ILE A 260 6.29 0.96 5.65
C ILE A 260 6.19 0.51 4.19
N ASN A 261 5.88 1.42 3.26
CA ASN A 261 5.83 1.12 1.84
C ASN A 261 7.21 0.70 1.29
N VAL A 262 8.29 1.39 1.68
CA VAL A 262 9.65 1.01 1.26
C VAL A 262 9.99 -0.38 1.79
N VAL A 263 9.83 -0.62 3.11
CA VAL A 263 10.16 -1.91 3.74
C VAL A 263 9.26 -3.03 3.23
N GLY A 264 7.97 -2.77 3.04
CA GLY A 264 7.02 -3.71 2.43
C GLY A 264 7.39 -4.06 0.98
N THR A 265 7.89 -3.08 0.23
CA THR A 265 8.38 -3.32 -1.14
C THR A 265 9.62 -4.22 -1.14
N ILE A 266 10.54 -4.06 -0.19
CA ILE A 266 11.68 -4.98 -0.01
C ILE A 266 11.16 -6.40 0.28
N LEU A 267 10.18 -6.52 1.17
CA LEU A 267 9.62 -7.82 1.57
C LEU A 267 8.99 -8.58 0.41
N VAL A 268 8.21 -7.89 -0.45
CA VAL A 268 7.50 -8.54 -1.57
C VAL A 268 8.32 -8.62 -2.85
N SER A 269 9.40 -7.84 -2.95
CA SER A 269 10.30 -7.89 -4.11
C SER A 269 11.11 -9.17 -4.08
N LYS A 270 10.75 -10.12 -4.95
CA LYS A 270 11.52 -11.34 -5.12
C LYS A 270 12.91 -10.98 -5.63
N LYS A 271 13.93 -11.14 -4.79
CA LYS A 271 15.29 -11.28 -5.28
C LYS A 271 15.28 -12.45 -6.26
N THR A 272 15.83 -12.26 -7.43
CA THR A 272 15.78 -13.15 -8.60
C THR A 272 16.22 -14.60 -8.33
N GLN A 273 15.66 -15.32 -7.38
CA GLN A 273 15.72 -16.77 -7.13
C GLN A 273 15.72 -17.16 -5.64
N ASP A 274 16.02 -16.23 -4.71
CA ASP A 274 16.09 -16.56 -3.29
C ASP A 274 14.97 -15.88 -2.50
N SER A 275 14.57 -16.50 -1.38
CA SER A 275 13.66 -15.92 -0.38
C SER A 275 14.17 -14.55 0.08
N PRO A 276 13.29 -13.58 0.38
CA PRO A 276 13.71 -12.29 0.91
C PRO A 276 14.61 -12.48 2.13
N ASP A 277 15.66 -11.69 2.24
CA ASP A 277 16.52 -11.70 3.44
C ASP A 277 15.75 -11.07 4.62
N LEU A 278 14.94 -11.89 5.27
CA LEU A 278 14.07 -11.49 6.37
C LEU A 278 14.87 -10.90 7.54
N ASN A 279 16.05 -11.48 7.82
CA ASN A 279 16.92 -10.97 8.88
C ASN A 279 17.38 -9.54 8.57
N ARG A 280 17.61 -9.23 7.30
CA ARG A 280 17.95 -7.87 6.88
C ARG A 280 16.77 -6.92 7.03
N ILE A 281 15.57 -7.36 6.62
CA ILE A 281 14.34 -6.56 6.76
C ILE A 281 14.07 -6.25 8.22
N LEU A 282 14.18 -7.24 9.11
CA LEU A 282 14.01 -7.04 10.55
C LEU A 282 15.05 -6.10 11.14
N LYS A 283 16.30 -6.15 10.67
CA LYS A 283 17.33 -5.17 11.06
C LYS A 283 17.00 -3.75 10.59
N ILE A 284 16.43 -3.61 9.40
CA ILE A 284 15.95 -2.31 8.90
C ILE A 284 14.82 -1.79 9.80
N ILE A 285 13.84 -2.62 10.11
CA ILE A 285 12.74 -2.28 11.02
C ILE A 285 13.29 -1.85 12.40
N GLU A 286 14.24 -2.61 12.96
CA GLU A 286 14.85 -2.28 14.23
C GLU A 286 15.62 -0.95 14.19
N LYS A 287 16.31 -0.65 13.08
CA LYS A 287 16.94 0.66 12.89
C LYS A 287 15.92 1.80 12.93
N ILE A 288 14.82 1.67 12.18
CA ILE A 288 13.76 2.68 12.17
C ILE A 288 13.20 2.87 13.58
N ARG A 289 12.85 1.78 14.28
CA ARG A 289 12.30 1.82 15.63
C ARG A 289 13.16 2.55 16.66
N ARG A 290 14.48 2.50 16.54
CA ARG A 290 15.41 3.22 17.44
C ARG A 290 15.26 4.73 17.37
N HIS A 291 14.76 5.26 16.30
CA HIS A 291 14.56 6.69 16.06
C HIS A 291 13.12 7.15 16.35
N LEU A 292 12.23 6.24 16.78
CA LEU A 292 10.84 6.55 17.08
C LEU A 292 10.63 6.71 18.57
N SER A 293 9.85 7.71 18.95
CA SER A 293 9.53 8.02 20.35
C SER A 293 8.04 7.81 20.66
N ASP A 294 7.17 7.97 19.66
CA ASP A 294 5.73 7.83 19.84
C ASP A 294 5.30 6.37 20.03
N LYS A 295 4.46 6.14 21.05
CA LYS A 295 4.01 4.77 21.41
C LYS A 295 3.10 4.13 20.39
N GLU A 296 2.24 4.89 19.74
CA GLU A 296 1.31 4.36 18.71
C GLU A 296 2.11 3.97 17.48
N THR A 297 3.03 4.81 17.05
CA THR A 297 3.95 4.54 15.95
C THR A 297 4.80 3.30 16.23
N LEU A 298 5.37 3.17 17.44
CA LEU A 298 6.10 1.98 17.83
C LEU A 298 5.22 0.71 17.81
N LYS A 299 3.95 0.82 18.17
CA LYS A 299 3.00 -0.29 18.10
C LYS A 299 2.81 -0.76 16.63
N ILE A 300 2.60 0.18 15.70
CA ILE A 300 2.49 -0.13 14.26
C ILE A 300 3.72 -0.89 13.76
N TRP A 301 4.92 -0.43 14.12
CA TRP A 301 6.16 -1.10 13.69
C TRP A 301 6.37 -2.47 14.34
N ASN A 302 5.87 -2.68 15.57
CA ASN A 302 5.87 -4.00 16.22
C ASN A 302 4.92 -4.97 15.49
N GLU A 303 3.73 -4.51 15.14
CA GLU A 303 2.76 -5.29 14.36
C GLU A 303 3.31 -5.61 12.97
N PHE A 304 3.97 -4.64 12.33
CA PHE A 304 4.60 -4.86 11.03
C PHE A 304 5.77 -5.85 11.12
N ALA A 305 6.60 -5.80 12.16
CA ALA A 305 7.65 -6.78 12.39
C ALA A 305 7.08 -8.20 12.58
N SER A 306 5.98 -8.33 13.34
CA SER A 306 5.28 -9.60 13.50
C SER A 306 4.74 -10.11 12.16
N TYR A 307 4.18 -9.23 11.32
CA TYR A 307 3.75 -9.58 9.97
C TYR A 307 4.91 -10.10 9.10
N VAL A 308 6.08 -9.45 9.16
CA VAL A 308 7.28 -9.88 8.42
C VAL A 308 7.72 -11.29 8.86
N HIS A 309 7.68 -11.58 10.15
CA HIS A 309 7.97 -12.93 10.67
C HIS A 309 6.97 -13.97 10.15
N LEU A 310 5.67 -13.67 10.20
CA LEU A 310 4.63 -14.56 9.67
C LEU A 310 4.79 -14.79 8.16
N PHE A 311 5.01 -13.73 7.41
CA PHE A 311 5.25 -13.83 5.96
C PHE A 311 6.47 -14.72 5.65
N GLY A 312 7.55 -14.56 6.41
CA GLY A 312 8.74 -15.40 6.27
C GLY A 312 8.46 -16.86 6.53
N MET A 313 7.73 -17.15 7.58
CA MET A 313 7.34 -18.52 7.92
C MET A 313 6.47 -19.15 6.81
N GLU A 314 5.53 -18.39 6.22
CA GLU A 314 4.71 -18.87 5.10
C GLU A 314 5.54 -19.22 3.86
N MET A 315 6.61 -18.49 3.61
CA MET A 315 7.48 -18.69 2.46
C MET A 315 8.60 -19.72 2.72
N ASP A 316 8.77 -20.20 3.95
CA ASP A 316 9.83 -21.15 4.30
C ASP A 316 9.49 -22.58 3.82
N GLU A 317 10.22 -23.04 2.81
CA GLU A 317 10.04 -24.36 2.22
C GLU A 317 10.48 -25.51 3.17
N ARG A 318 11.23 -25.21 4.24
CA ARG A 318 11.62 -26.19 5.27
C ARG A 318 10.47 -26.56 6.18
N LEU A 319 9.37 -25.77 6.15
CA LEU A 319 8.19 -25.96 6.97
C LEU A 319 7.03 -26.48 6.12
N SER A 320 6.38 -27.54 6.60
CA SER A 320 5.14 -28.03 6.01
C SER A 320 3.98 -27.04 6.22
N ASP A 321 2.99 -27.09 5.34
CA ASP A 321 1.77 -26.28 5.46
C ASP A 321 1.09 -26.49 6.82
N PHE A 322 1.18 -27.71 7.36
CA PHE A 322 0.62 -28.02 8.67
C PHE A 322 1.37 -27.32 9.81
N THR A 323 2.69 -27.25 9.77
CA THR A 323 3.48 -26.52 10.79
C THR A 323 3.17 -25.02 10.73
N LYS A 324 3.03 -24.45 9.54
CA LYS A 324 2.61 -23.06 9.32
C LYS A 324 1.20 -22.81 9.86
N GLU A 325 0.24 -23.67 9.55
CA GLU A 325 -1.14 -23.64 10.09
C GLU A 325 -1.13 -23.71 11.62
N MET A 326 -0.37 -24.64 12.18
CA MET A 326 -0.24 -24.80 13.63
C MET A 326 0.21 -23.52 14.32
N CYS A 327 1.27 -22.89 13.83
CA CYS A 327 1.78 -21.65 14.40
C CYS A 327 0.75 -20.52 14.35
N ARG A 328 0.04 -20.36 13.23
CA ARG A 328 -1.01 -19.35 13.07
C ARG A 328 -2.19 -19.58 14.02
N VAL A 329 -2.67 -20.83 14.10
CA VAL A 329 -3.85 -21.16 14.90
C VAL A 329 -3.56 -21.11 16.39
N MET A 330 -2.33 -21.37 16.82
CA MET A 330 -1.95 -21.32 18.23
C MET A 330 -1.80 -19.88 18.76
N GLU A 331 -1.67 -18.88 17.90
CA GLU A 331 -1.72 -17.48 18.28
C GLU A 331 -3.12 -17.11 18.82
N PRO A 332 -3.21 -16.36 19.93
CA PRO A 332 -4.49 -15.90 20.45
C PRO A 332 -5.26 -15.04 19.44
N ASP A 333 -6.56 -15.13 19.46
CA ASP A 333 -7.46 -14.27 18.71
C ASP A 333 -8.38 -13.56 19.70
N GLU A 334 -8.36 -12.23 19.67
CA GLU A 334 -9.15 -11.40 20.58
C GLU A 334 -10.59 -11.22 20.07
N GLU A 335 -10.83 -11.36 18.75
CA GLU A 335 -12.15 -11.19 18.14
C GLU A 335 -13.07 -12.38 18.41
N ASP A 336 -12.56 -13.62 18.29
CA ASP A 336 -13.32 -14.85 18.58
C ASP A 336 -12.47 -15.88 19.36
N PRO A 337 -12.28 -15.67 20.67
CA PRO A 337 -11.43 -16.52 21.48
C PRO A 337 -12.02 -17.94 21.67
N GLU A 338 -13.35 -18.14 21.56
CA GLU A 338 -13.96 -19.46 21.69
C GLU A 338 -13.76 -20.30 20.42
N PHE A 339 -13.98 -19.72 19.25
CA PHE A 339 -13.70 -20.37 17.97
C PHE A 339 -12.19 -20.66 17.81
N ARG A 340 -11.35 -19.72 18.19
CA ARG A 340 -9.89 -19.92 18.19
C ARG A 340 -9.49 -21.09 19.08
N ARG A 341 -10.06 -21.21 20.26
CA ARG A 341 -9.80 -22.35 21.17
C ARG A 341 -10.22 -23.69 20.56
N PHE A 342 -11.35 -23.71 19.86
CA PHE A 342 -11.78 -24.89 19.11
C PHE A 342 -10.76 -25.28 18.04
N MET A 343 -10.34 -24.34 17.20
CA MET A 343 -9.32 -24.55 16.17
C MET A 343 -7.98 -25.00 16.77
N GLN A 344 -7.57 -24.46 17.91
CA GLN A 344 -6.37 -24.89 18.62
C GLN A 344 -6.46 -26.34 19.10
N LEU A 345 -7.62 -26.82 19.50
CA LEU A 345 -7.81 -28.22 19.85
C LEU A 345 -7.70 -29.15 18.63
N ASP A 346 -8.26 -28.73 17.51
CA ASP A 346 -8.18 -29.46 16.25
C ASP A 346 -6.72 -29.63 15.79
N VAL A 347 -5.97 -28.53 15.66
CA VAL A 347 -4.57 -28.63 15.24
C VAL A 347 -3.69 -29.41 16.22
N LYS A 348 -3.98 -29.36 17.53
CA LYS A 348 -3.29 -30.17 18.53
C LYS A 348 -3.54 -31.66 18.35
N LEU A 349 -4.77 -32.07 18.02
CA LEU A 349 -5.10 -33.46 17.75
C LEU A 349 -4.41 -33.98 16.50
N ARG A 350 -4.46 -33.20 15.41
CA ARG A 350 -3.77 -33.54 14.15
C ARG A 350 -2.25 -33.60 14.32
N LEU A 351 -1.69 -32.76 15.20
CA LEU A 351 -0.25 -32.75 15.49
C LEU A 351 0.20 -34.06 16.16
N LEU A 352 -0.61 -34.65 17.04
CA LEU A 352 -0.25 -35.93 17.66
C LEU A 352 0.07 -37.02 16.64
N GLU A 353 -0.66 -37.06 15.53
CA GLU A 353 -0.45 -38.03 14.47
C GLU A 353 0.78 -37.72 13.61
N LYS A 354 0.96 -36.43 13.31
CA LYS A 354 2.06 -35.96 12.46
C LYS A 354 3.39 -35.77 13.22
N TRP A 355 3.35 -35.80 14.56
CA TRP A 355 4.50 -35.46 15.39
C TRP A 355 5.81 -36.17 15.05
N PRO A 356 5.84 -37.50 14.78
CA PRO A 356 7.08 -38.17 14.44
C PRO A 356 7.77 -37.60 13.19
N ASP A 357 6.98 -37.12 12.23
CA ASP A 357 7.47 -36.68 10.92
C ASP A 357 7.93 -35.22 10.93
N ILE A 358 7.20 -34.36 11.65
CA ILE A 358 7.40 -32.90 11.58
C ILE A 358 8.11 -32.29 12.80
N ARG A 359 8.45 -33.07 13.80
CA ARG A 359 9.08 -32.56 15.03
C ARG A 359 10.31 -31.69 14.79
N LYS A 360 11.10 -32.01 13.74
CA LYS A 360 12.31 -31.26 13.38
C LYS A 360 12.00 -29.88 12.79
N GLU A 361 10.83 -29.71 12.22
CA GLU A 361 10.40 -28.40 11.72
C GLU A 361 10.24 -27.40 12.87
N PHE A 362 9.86 -27.85 14.04
CA PHE A 362 9.74 -26.99 15.24
C PHE A 362 11.11 -26.58 15.82
N ASP A 363 12.21 -27.23 15.43
CA ASP A 363 13.56 -26.72 15.71
C ASP A 363 13.83 -25.49 14.82
N VAL A 364 13.43 -25.53 13.54
CA VAL A 364 13.50 -24.38 12.64
C VAL A 364 12.61 -23.23 13.16
N VAL A 365 11.37 -23.54 13.55
CA VAL A 365 10.44 -22.51 14.10
C VAL A 365 11.04 -21.87 15.36
N ARG A 366 11.69 -22.67 16.24
CA ARG A 366 12.31 -22.15 17.46
C ARG A 366 13.47 -21.18 17.16
N GLU A 367 14.29 -21.51 16.16
CA GLU A 367 15.53 -20.78 15.86
C GLU A 367 15.27 -19.56 14.98
N GLU A 368 14.40 -19.68 14.00
CA GLU A 368 14.17 -18.64 12.97
C GLU A 368 12.91 -17.79 13.27
N TYR A 369 11.90 -18.36 13.96
CA TYR A 369 10.60 -17.72 14.22
C TYR A 369 10.22 -17.75 15.72
N PRO A 370 11.03 -17.16 16.61
CA PRO A 370 10.86 -17.25 18.06
C PRO A 370 9.51 -16.67 18.53
N ASP A 371 8.99 -15.64 17.85
CA ASP A 371 7.70 -15.03 18.18
C ASP A 371 6.53 -15.98 17.91
N SER A 372 6.55 -16.74 16.84
CA SER A 372 5.56 -17.78 16.58
C SER A 372 5.77 -18.99 17.50
N TYR A 373 7.04 -19.34 17.79
CA TYR A 373 7.36 -20.46 18.69
C TYR A 373 6.83 -20.26 20.11
N LYS A 374 6.77 -19.03 20.63
CA LYS A 374 6.25 -18.75 21.98
C LYS A 374 4.84 -19.27 22.21
N PHE A 375 4.00 -19.35 21.19
CA PHE A 375 2.62 -19.83 21.28
C PHE A 375 2.51 -21.36 21.24
N VAL A 376 3.47 -22.03 20.63
CA VAL A 376 3.48 -23.50 20.47
C VAL A 376 4.39 -24.20 21.49
N LYS A 377 5.34 -23.52 22.08
CA LYS A 377 6.42 -24.08 22.92
C LYS A 377 5.94 -25.01 24.04
N ASP A 378 4.88 -24.62 24.75
CA ASP A 378 4.40 -25.39 25.90
C ASP A 378 3.78 -26.70 25.44
N TYR A 379 3.09 -26.69 24.30
CA TYR A 379 2.52 -27.90 23.73
C TYR A 379 3.61 -28.80 23.13
N ILE A 380 4.60 -28.25 22.45
CA ILE A 380 5.77 -29.00 21.96
C ILE A 380 6.55 -29.64 23.13
N LYS A 381 6.76 -28.89 24.21
CA LYS A 381 7.37 -29.42 25.43
C LYS A 381 6.55 -30.56 26.04
N LEU A 382 5.23 -30.44 26.05
CA LEU A 382 4.33 -31.49 26.50
C LEU A 382 4.47 -32.76 25.66
N LEU A 383 4.49 -32.64 24.32
CA LEU A 383 4.66 -33.77 23.39
C LEU A 383 5.99 -34.49 23.63
N ASN A 384 7.06 -33.76 23.75
CA ASN A 384 8.42 -34.32 23.98
C ASN A 384 8.53 -35.08 25.31
N ASN A 385 7.73 -34.73 26.32
CA ASN A 385 7.79 -35.30 27.67
C ASN A 385 6.67 -36.31 27.95
N THR A 386 5.74 -36.53 27.02
CA THR A 386 4.58 -37.41 27.22
C THR A 386 4.96 -38.85 26.88
N ALA A 387 4.98 -39.70 27.89
CA ALA A 387 5.17 -41.16 27.70
C ALA A 387 3.94 -41.86 27.15
N ASP A 388 2.74 -41.31 27.36
CA ASP A 388 1.45 -41.87 26.93
C ASP A 388 0.67 -40.88 26.04
N ILE A 389 0.97 -40.92 24.76
CA ILE A 389 0.31 -40.13 23.74
C ILE A 389 -1.20 -40.46 23.63
N ASN A 390 -1.60 -41.69 23.85
CA ASN A 390 -2.99 -42.08 23.77
C ASN A 390 -3.82 -41.38 24.86
N ARG A 391 -3.31 -41.30 26.06
CA ARG A 391 -3.97 -40.59 27.17
C ARG A 391 -4.11 -39.10 26.90
N LEU A 392 -3.09 -38.50 26.30
CA LEU A 392 -3.14 -37.06 25.88
C LEU A 392 -4.23 -36.90 24.80
N ARG A 393 -4.26 -37.79 23.81
CA ARG A 393 -5.26 -37.81 22.73
C ARG A 393 -6.69 -37.90 23.31
N GLU A 394 -6.96 -38.85 24.21
CA GLU A 394 -8.28 -38.99 24.84
C GLU A 394 -8.71 -37.70 25.57
N LYS A 395 -7.77 -37.01 26.24
CA LYS A 395 -8.05 -35.76 26.90
C LYS A 395 -8.42 -34.67 25.89
N LEU A 396 -7.64 -34.51 24.82
CA LEU A 396 -7.90 -33.50 23.78
C LEU A 396 -9.22 -33.81 23.03
N LEU A 397 -9.52 -35.06 22.72
CA LEU A 397 -10.79 -35.48 22.11
C LEU A 397 -11.99 -35.12 22.99
N LYS A 398 -11.86 -35.31 24.28
CA LYS A 398 -12.94 -34.93 25.22
C LYS A 398 -13.19 -33.45 25.24
N ASP A 399 -12.11 -32.65 25.20
CA ASP A 399 -12.21 -31.19 25.17
C ASP A 399 -12.74 -30.71 23.82
N TYR A 400 -12.26 -31.26 22.70
CA TYR A 400 -12.73 -30.96 21.36
C TYR A 400 -14.25 -31.27 21.21
N ASN A 401 -14.71 -32.44 21.59
CA ASN A 401 -16.12 -32.83 21.49
C ASN A 401 -17.04 -31.89 22.29
N ARG A 402 -16.52 -31.26 23.34
CA ARG A 402 -17.28 -30.25 24.10
C ARG A 402 -17.55 -28.99 23.26
N TYR A 403 -16.62 -28.60 22.38
CA TYR A 403 -16.75 -27.41 21.52
C TYR A 403 -17.43 -27.77 20.19
N ALA A 404 -17.16 -28.92 19.60
CA ALA A 404 -17.72 -29.34 18.30
C ALA A 404 -19.26 -29.37 18.29
N VAL A 405 -19.90 -29.51 19.45
CA VAL A 405 -21.38 -29.45 19.58
C VAL A 405 -21.94 -28.05 19.24
N TYR A 406 -21.10 -27.02 19.29
CA TYR A 406 -21.52 -25.63 19.07
C TYR A 406 -21.23 -25.11 17.66
N TYR A 407 -20.45 -25.83 16.86
CA TYR A 407 -20.06 -25.43 15.53
C TYR A 407 -20.54 -26.41 14.48
N GLU A 408 -21.19 -25.92 13.41
CA GLU A 408 -21.59 -26.76 12.29
C GLU A 408 -20.35 -27.15 11.46
N GLY A 409 -20.29 -28.41 11.08
CA GLY A 409 -19.20 -28.95 10.25
C GLY A 409 -18.09 -29.58 11.08
N ILE A 410 -18.22 -30.88 11.35
CA ILE A 410 -17.11 -31.68 11.87
C ILE A 410 -16.08 -31.80 10.74
N PRO A 411 -14.79 -31.42 10.97
CA PRO A 411 -13.74 -31.65 9.97
C PRO A 411 -13.72 -33.13 9.54
N PRO A 412 -13.41 -33.44 8.25
CA PRO A 412 -13.36 -34.82 7.73
C PRO A 412 -12.50 -35.80 8.56
N TYR A 413 -11.52 -35.26 9.22
CA TYR A 413 -10.62 -35.91 10.17
C TYR A 413 -11.36 -36.63 11.31
N TYR A 414 -12.57 -36.18 11.62
CA TYR A 414 -13.39 -36.72 12.72
C TYR A 414 -14.32 -37.85 12.30
N GLU A 415 -14.64 -37.96 11.02
CA GLU A 415 -15.50 -39.01 10.46
C GLU A 415 -14.83 -40.40 10.47
N GLU A 416 -13.50 -40.46 10.55
CA GLU A 416 -12.73 -41.69 10.59
C GLU A 416 -12.72 -42.39 11.95
N TYR A 417 -13.20 -41.73 13.01
CA TYR A 417 -13.29 -42.34 14.33
C TYR A 417 -14.70 -42.88 14.58
N PRO A 418 -14.88 -44.19 14.94
CA PRO A 418 -16.16 -44.75 15.24
C PRO A 418 -16.76 -44.04 16.45
N GLN A 419 -17.55 -43.05 16.16
CA GLN A 419 -18.26 -42.27 17.15
C GLN A 419 -19.41 -43.11 17.72
N ARG A 420 -19.53 -43.12 19.04
CA ARG A 420 -20.86 -43.22 19.63
C ARG A 420 -21.62 -41.97 19.16
N GLN A 421 -22.42 -42.15 18.09
CA GLN A 421 -23.29 -41.08 17.59
C GLN A 421 -24.01 -40.44 18.78
N PRO A 422 -23.86 -39.12 19.02
CA PRO A 422 -24.79 -38.44 19.87
C PRO A 422 -26.16 -38.61 19.21
N LYS A 423 -27.14 -39.15 19.91
CA LYS A 423 -28.52 -39.13 19.46
C LYS A 423 -28.90 -37.65 19.31
N THR A 424 -28.95 -37.23 18.10
CA THR A 424 -29.05 -35.86 17.65
C THR A 424 -30.36 -35.24 18.10
N GLY A 425 -30.26 -34.19 18.92
CA GLY A 425 -31.16 -33.09 18.69
C GLY A 425 -30.42 -32.12 17.74
N GLU A 426 -30.84 -32.12 16.50
CA GLU A 426 -30.32 -31.20 15.51
C GLU A 426 -30.42 -29.75 16.04
N ILE A 427 -29.28 -29.04 16.09
CA ILE A 427 -29.30 -27.62 16.40
C ILE A 427 -29.67 -26.94 15.09
N GLN A 428 -30.89 -26.47 14.96
CA GLN A 428 -31.33 -25.63 13.86
C GLN A 428 -31.03 -24.18 14.19
N TRP A 429 -30.31 -23.52 13.28
CA TRP A 429 -30.09 -22.09 13.28
C TRP A 429 -30.98 -21.47 12.23
N ASP A 430 -31.69 -20.44 12.58
CA ASP A 430 -32.43 -19.60 11.64
C ASP A 430 -31.74 -18.22 11.56
N SER A 431 -31.51 -17.73 10.36
CA SER A 431 -31.00 -16.37 10.15
C SER A 431 -32.19 -15.42 10.05
N ASP A 432 -32.16 -14.34 10.82
CA ASP A 432 -33.13 -13.25 10.64
C ASP A 432 -32.79 -12.41 9.38
N GLU A 433 -33.71 -11.54 8.99
CA GLU A 433 -33.61 -10.69 7.79
C GLU A 433 -32.36 -9.77 7.80
N ASN A 434 -31.65 -9.66 8.91
CA ASN A 434 -30.41 -8.87 9.07
C ASN A 434 -29.16 -9.74 9.18
N GLY A 435 -29.25 -11.06 8.89
CA GLY A 435 -28.08 -11.96 8.87
C GLY A 435 -27.59 -12.40 10.25
N ALA A 436 -28.30 -12.10 11.33
CA ALA A 436 -27.93 -12.57 12.67
C ALA A 436 -28.48 -13.96 12.93
N TYR A 437 -27.60 -14.90 13.29
CA TYR A 437 -27.96 -16.28 13.61
C TYR A 437 -28.58 -16.36 15.01
N ARG A 438 -29.78 -16.90 15.12
CA ARG A 438 -30.45 -17.17 16.40
C ARG A 438 -30.63 -18.68 16.58
N ARG A 439 -30.26 -19.15 17.76
CA ARG A 439 -30.46 -20.56 18.15
C ARG A 439 -31.93 -20.83 18.32
N THR A 440 -32.47 -21.79 17.57
CA THR A 440 -33.89 -22.22 17.68
C THR A 440 -34.12 -23.29 18.76
N ASN A 441 -33.04 -23.92 19.26
CA ASN A 441 -33.17 -25.00 20.23
C ASN A 441 -33.08 -24.53 21.69
N LYS A 442 -33.87 -25.19 22.54
CA LYS A 442 -33.95 -24.89 23.98
C LYS A 442 -32.57 -25.09 24.64
N LYS A 443 -32.10 -24.07 25.41
CA LYS A 443 -30.89 -24.21 26.23
C LYS A 443 -30.99 -25.44 27.14
N ILE A 444 -29.96 -26.28 27.12
CA ILE A 444 -29.88 -27.43 28.01
C ILE A 444 -29.61 -26.92 29.42
N GLY A 445 -30.55 -27.19 30.33
CA GLY A 445 -30.43 -26.82 31.73
C GLY A 445 -29.42 -27.69 32.46
N ARG A 446 -28.81 -27.18 33.53
CA ARG A 446 -27.83 -27.92 34.36
C ARG A 446 -28.35 -29.31 34.83
N ASN A 447 -29.65 -29.45 35.01
CA ASN A 447 -30.30 -30.66 35.50
C ASN A 447 -30.91 -31.57 34.40
N ASP A 448 -30.86 -31.12 33.14
CA ASP A 448 -31.37 -31.89 32.01
C ASP A 448 -30.48 -33.14 31.74
N PRO A 449 -31.02 -34.19 31.10
CA PRO A 449 -30.22 -35.31 30.65
C PRO A 449 -29.09 -34.85 29.75
N CYS A 450 -27.89 -35.34 29.97
CA CYS A 450 -26.75 -34.98 29.16
C CYS A 450 -26.92 -35.44 27.71
N PRO A 451 -26.76 -34.58 26.71
CA PRO A 451 -26.93 -34.92 25.30
C PRO A 451 -25.93 -35.94 24.79
N CYS A 452 -24.84 -36.21 25.53
CA CYS A 452 -23.86 -37.25 25.18
C CYS A 452 -24.38 -38.68 25.36
N GLY A 453 -25.64 -38.88 25.76
CA GLY A 453 -26.24 -40.21 25.91
C GLY A 453 -25.77 -40.99 27.15
N SER A 454 -25.01 -40.35 28.06
CA SER A 454 -24.47 -41.03 29.27
C SER A 454 -25.52 -41.33 30.34
N GLY A 455 -26.78 -40.90 30.17
CA GLY A 455 -27.86 -41.01 31.17
C GLY A 455 -27.67 -40.14 32.41
N LYS A 456 -26.59 -39.38 32.52
CA LYS A 456 -26.31 -38.45 33.63
C LYS A 456 -26.90 -37.08 33.37
N LYS A 457 -27.16 -36.30 34.44
CA LYS A 457 -27.53 -34.91 34.32
C LYS A 457 -26.39 -34.11 33.71
N TYR A 458 -26.68 -33.08 32.90
CA TYR A 458 -25.69 -32.27 32.16
C TYR A 458 -24.59 -31.72 33.08
N LYS A 459 -24.94 -31.19 34.25
CA LYS A 459 -23.98 -30.67 35.27
C LYS A 459 -23.02 -31.75 35.82
N ASN A 460 -23.37 -33.04 35.71
CA ASN A 460 -22.58 -34.14 36.23
C ASN A 460 -21.84 -34.90 35.12
N CYS A 461 -21.88 -34.40 33.89
CA CYS A 461 -21.26 -34.98 32.70
C CYS A 461 -20.56 -33.91 31.89
N CYS A 462 -21.10 -33.47 30.77
CA CYS A 462 -20.47 -32.51 29.86
C CYS A 462 -20.59 -31.04 30.30
N GLY A 463 -21.38 -30.76 31.34
CA GLY A 463 -21.52 -29.42 31.94
C GLY A 463 -20.71 -29.21 33.23
N ARG A 464 -19.70 -30.04 33.47
CA ARG A 464 -18.77 -29.88 34.62
C ARG A 464 -17.70 -28.84 34.38
#